data_d83c5e359740b057df166510b387c994
#
_entry.id   d83c5e359740b057df166510b387c994
#
_cell.length_a   1.000
_cell.length_b   1.000
_cell.length_c   1.000
_cell.angle_alpha   90.00
_cell.angle_beta   90.00
_cell.angle_gamma   90.00
#
_symmetry.space_group_name_H-M   'P 1'
#
loop_
_entity.id
_entity.type
_entity.pdbx_description
1 polymer ?
#
loop_
_entity_poly.entity_id
_entity_poly.type
_entity_poly.pdbx_seq_one_letter_code
_entity_poly.pdbx_strand_id
1 'polypeptide(L)'
;MAVQGITWHAAVMESKQFDAMKKMLMGPLGLKPMMEMPGVSVFQMPNGSVIELYLPNAVPPYGYNDSLAYGFRVDDVEKTSADLKKAGIELLGQITRLPEHKYAYRHFRAPDGRVYGLNEQEEQRGA
;
A
#
# COMPACT_ATOMS: atom_id res chain seq x y z
N MET A 1 -12.46 15.02 -8.85
CA MET A 1 -11.05 14.76 -8.49
C MET A 1 -10.86 13.32 -8.08
N ALA A 2 -9.99 12.61 -8.78
CA ALA A 2 -9.81 11.17 -8.53
C ALA A 2 -9.04 10.85 -7.23
N VAL A 3 -8.08 11.68 -6.85
CA VAL A 3 -7.24 11.42 -5.68
C VAL A 3 -7.93 11.88 -4.41
N GLN A 4 -8.01 10.98 -3.42
CA GLN A 4 -8.71 11.21 -2.15
C GLN A 4 -7.77 11.29 -0.96
N GLY A 5 -6.49 11.03 -1.15
CA GLY A 5 -5.51 11.09 -0.08
C GLY A 5 -4.41 10.06 -0.24
N ILE A 6 -3.49 10.05 0.69
CA ILE A 6 -2.43 9.04 0.78
C ILE A 6 -2.86 8.07 1.88
N THR A 7 -3.21 6.85 1.49
CA THR A 7 -3.80 5.88 2.41
C THR A 7 -3.02 4.56 2.50
N TRP A 8 -1.97 4.40 1.71
CA TRP A 8 -1.13 3.22 1.76
C TRP A 8 0.30 3.65 2.10
N HIS A 9 0.89 2.99 3.05
CA HIS A 9 2.24 3.25 3.51
C HIS A 9 2.93 1.91 3.66
N ALA A 10 4.08 1.75 3.03
CA ALA A 10 4.86 0.52 3.13
C ALA A 10 6.26 0.85 3.65
N ALA A 11 6.73 0.09 4.62
CA ALA A 11 8.04 0.28 5.21
C ALA A 11 8.80 -1.05 5.17
N VAL A 12 10.03 -1.00 4.70
CA VAL A 12 10.90 -2.18 4.57
C VAL A 12 11.98 -2.10 5.63
N MET A 13 12.20 -3.20 6.36
CA MET A 13 13.15 -3.19 7.47
C MET A 13 13.66 -4.60 7.77
N GLU A 14 14.76 -4.68 8.50
CA GLU A 14 15.31 -5.95 8.94
C GLU A 14 14.42 -6.59 10.02
N SER A 15 14.59 -7.89 10.24
CA SER A 15 13.68 -8.67 11.10
C SER A 15 13.57 -8.14 12.52
N LYS A 16 14.66 -7.65 13.09
CA LYS A 16 14.64 -7.10 14.45
C LYS A 16 13.72 -5.87 14.54
N GLN A 17 13.84 -4.97 13.58
CA GLN A 17 13.01 -3.77 13.52
C GLN A 17 11.56 -4.14 13.16
N PHE A 18 11.38 -5.12 12.29
CA PHE A 18 10.06 -5.62 11.91
C PHE A 18 9.30 -6.08 13.16
N ASP A 19 9.93 -6.90 13.99
CA ASP A 19 9.31 -7.39 15.22
C ASP A 19 9.02 -6.25 16.21
N ALA A 20 9.95 -5.32 16.35
CA ALA A 20 9.78 -4.17 17.25
C ALA A 20 8.64 -3.25 16.78
N MET A 21 8.54 -3.04 15.47
CA MET A 21 7.46 -2.24 14.89
C MET A 21 6.10 -2.90 15.13
N LYS A 22 6.00 -4.21 14.94
CA LYS A 22 4.75 -4.93 15.22
C LYS A 22 4.35 -4.76 16.69
N LYS A 23 5.29 -4.90 17.60
CA LYS A 23 5.01 -4.73 19.02
C LYS A 23 4.51 -3.34 19.35
N MET A 24 5.10 -2.32 18.75
CA MET A 24 4.66 -0.94 18.94
C MET A 24 3.25 -0.73 18.41
N LEU A 25 2.98 -1.20 17.20
CA LEU A 25 1.67 -1.02 16.57
C LEU A 25 0.57 -1.77 17.32
N MET A 26 0.85 -2.98 17.76
CA MET A 26 -0.14 -3.83 18.43
C MET A 26 -0.32 -3.49 19.91
N GLY A 27 0.74 -3.09 20.59
CA GLY A 27 0.73 -2.77 22.00
C GLY A 27 0.24 -1.35 22.28
N PRO A 28 1.19 -0.39 22.44
CA PRO A 28 0.80 0.98 22.81
C PRO A 28 -0.11 1.66 21.80
N LEU A 29 -0.04 1.33 20.50
CA LEU A 29 -0.90 1.95 19.50
C LEU A 29 -2.21 1.18 19.25
N GLY A 30 -2.34 -0.01 19.82
CA GLY A 30 -3.61 -0.72 19.88
C GLY A 30 -4.15 -1.24 18.55
N LEU A 31 -3.32 -1.35 17.52
CA LEU A 31 -3.76 -1.85 16.23
C LEU A 31 -3.72 -3.37 16.19
N LYS A 32 -4.59 -3.95 15.35
CA LYS A 32 -4.59 -5.39 15.11
C LYS A 32 -4.17 -5.64 13.68
N PRO A 33 -3.34 -6.67 13.41
CA PRO A 33 -2.99 -6.98 12.04
C PRO A 33 -4.23 -7.40 11.26
N MET A 34 -4.42 -6.80 10.09
CA MET A 34 -5.48 -7.17 9.18
C MET A 34 -5.09 -8.40 8.38
N MET A 35 -3.81 -8.53 8.07
CA MET A 35 -3.29 -9.62 7.26
C MET A 35 -1.83 -9.86 7.64
N GLU A 36 -1.44 -11.13 7.74
CA GLU A 36 -0.05 -11.49 7.96
C GLU A 36 0.35 -12.61 7.00
N MET A 37 1.50 -12.44 6.37
CA MET A 37 2.10 -13.42 5.47
C MET A 37 3.59 -13.49 5.80
N PRO A 38 4.30 -14.51 5.32
CA PRO A 38 5.75 -14.55 5.56
C PRO A 38 6.43 -13.26 5.08
N GLY A 39 7.03 -12.53 6.02
CA GLY A 39 7.74 -11.30 5.72
C GLY A 39 6.87 -10.07 5.48
N VAL A 40 5.55 -10.16 5.69
CA VAL A 40 4.62 -9.03 5.50
C VAL A 40 3.60 -8.99 6.61
N SER A 41 3.39 -7.83 7.19
CA SER A 41 2.30 -7.60 8.14
C SER A 41 1.57 -6.33 7.74
N VAL A 42 0.25 -6.41 7.63
CA VAL A 42 -0.61 -5.30 7.19
C VAL A 42 -1.51 -4.88 8.33
N PHE A 43 -1.50 -3.59 8.65
CA PHE A 43 -2.35 -3.02 9.70
C PHE A 43 -3.25 -1.95 9.09
N GLN A 44 -4.54 -2.04 9.35
CA GLN A 44 -5.49 -1.05 8.89
C GLN A 44 -5.87 -0.14 10.04
N MET A 45 -5.98 1.16 9.76
CA MET A 45 -6.38 2.16 10.73
C MET A 45 -7.86 2.48 10.59
N PRO A 46 -8.49 3.09 11.63
CA PRO A 46 -9.92 3.38 11.58
C PRO A 46 -10.37 4.21 10.38
N ASN A 47 -9.48 5.08 9.87
CA ASN A 47 -9.81 5.91 8.70
C ASN A 47 -9.64 5.17 7.37
N GLY A 48 -9.31 3.87 7.40
CA GLY A 48 -9.09 3.08 6.20
C GLY A 48 -7.68 3.10 5.66
N SER A 49 -6.80 3.93 6.22
CA SER A 49 -5.39 3.93 5.85
C SER A 49 -4.73 2.63 6.27
N VAL A 50 -3.67 2.26 5.56
CA VAL A 50 -2.97 1.01 5.80
C VAL A 50 -1.49 1.28 5.96
N ILE A 51 -0.87 0.60 6.92
CA ILE A 51 0.59 0.51 6.98
C ILE A 51 0.97 -0.96 6.80
N GLU A 52 1.92 -1.20 5.91
CA GLU A 52 2.44 -2.53 5.62
C GLU A 52 3.91 -2.58 6.00
N LEU A 53 4.27 -3.59 6.77
CA LEU A 53 5.66 -3.83 7.14
C LEU A 53 6.19 -4.98 6.30
N TYR A 54 7.38 -4.80 5.76
CA TYR A 54 8.01 -5.79 4.88
C TYR A 54 9.41 -6.13 5.36
N LEU A 55 9.75 -7.42 5.32
CA LEU A 55 11.16 -7.83 5.31
C LEU A 55 11.72 -7.61 3.91
N PRO A 56 13.04 -7.39 3.76
CA PRO A 56 13.60 -7.06 2.45
C PRO A 56 13.31 -8.08 1.35
N ASN A 57 13.22 -9.35 1.71
CA ASN A 57 12.98 -10.42 0.72
C ASN A 57 11.51 -10.58 0.33
N ALA A 58 10.62 -9.81 0.94
CA ALA A 58 9.18 -9.91 0.68
C ALA A 58 8.65 -8.77 -0.21
N VAL A 59 9.51 -7.81 -0.57
CA VAL A 59 9.07 -6.69 -1.42
C VAL A 59 8.90 -7.15 -2.87
N PRO A 60 8.10 -6.40 -3.68
CA PRO A 60 8.00 -6.70 -5.11
C PRO A 60 9.36 -6.62 -5.81
N PRO A 61 9.50 -7.26 -7.00
CA PRO A 61 10.79 -7.27 -7.70
C PRO A 61 11.38 -5.90 -8.01
N TYR A 62 10.53 -4.88 -8.19
CA TYR A 62 10.99 -3.51 -8.46
C TYR A 62 11.35 -2.75 -7.18
N GLY A 63 11.14 -3.36 -6.01
CA GLY A 63 11.50 -2.79 -4.72
C GLY A 63 10.62 -1.63 -4.28
N TYR A 64 10.85 -1.17 -3.07
CA TYR A 64 10.21 0.03 -2.53
C TYR A 64 11.31 1.02 -2.17
N ASN A 65 11.60 1.93 -3.05
CA ASN A 65 12.40 3.15 -2.89
C ASN A 65 13.44 3.10 -1.77
N ASP A 66 13.55 4.14 -0.97
CA ASP A 66 14.42 4.23 0.19
C ASP A 66 13.76 3.60 1.41
N SER A 67 13.28 2.39 1.26
CA SER A 67 12.57 1.60 2.29
C SER A 67 11.18 2.11 2.65
N LEU A 68 10.70 3.15 1.98
CA LEU A 68 9.34 3.69 2.19
C LEU A 68 8.63 3.87 0.86
N ALA A 69 7.36 3.54 0.83
CA ALA A 69 6.51 3.76 -0.33
C ALA A 69 5.15 4.24 0.14
N TYR A 70 4.50 5.05 -0.68
CA TYR A 70 3.19 5.61 -0.39
C TYR A 70 2.21 5.33 -1.52
N GLY A 71 0.92 5.31 -1.21
CA GLY A 71 -0.10 5.09 -2.21
C GLY A 71 -1.22 6.11 -2.14
N PHE A 72 -1.69 6.49 -3.30
CA PHE A 72 -2.80 7.44 -3.45
C PHE A 72 -4.11 6.68 -3.54
N ARG A 73 -5.07 7.06 -2.73
CA ARG A 73 -6.41 6.51 -2.85
C ARG A 73 -7.15 7.22 -3.97
N VAL A 74 -7.71 6.43 -4.88
CA VAL A 74 -8.44 6.94 -6.04
C VAL A 74 -9.80 6.25 -6.13
N ASP A 75 -10.70 6.82 -6.93
CA ASP A 75 -12.01 6.24 -7.14
C ASP A 75 -11.95 4.98 -7.97
N ASP A 76 -11.03 4.93 -8.94
CA ASP A 76 -11.00 3.89 -9.96
C ASP A 76 -9.55 3.67 -10.38
N VAL A 77 -8.96 2.57 -9.92
CA VAL A 77 -7.56 2.26 -10.21
C VAL A 77 -7.35 2.04 -11.70
N GLU A 78 -8.30 1.39 -12.38
CA GLU A 78 -8.18 1.11 -13.80
C GLU A 78 -8.15 2.39 -14.62
N LYS A 79 -9.09 3.30 -14.36
CA LYS A 79 -9.15 4.57 -15.06
C LYS A 79 -7.92 5.43 -14.77
N THR A 80 -7.51 5.52 -13.51
CA THR A 80 -6.36 6.33 -13.13
C THR A 80 -5.08 5.75 -13.72
N SER A 81 -4.95 4.42 -13.77
CA SER A 81 -3.82 3.78 -14.44
C SER A 81 -3.75 4.17 -15.91
N ALA A 82 -4.89 4.15 -16.59
CA ALA A 82 -4.94 4.54 -18.00
C ALA A 82 -4.52 6.01 -18.19
N ASP A 83 -4.99 6.89 -17.29
CA ASP A 83 -4.62 8.31 -17.35
C ASP A 83 -3.13 8.51 -17.11
N LEU A 84 -2.53 7.79 -16.17
CA LEU A 84 -1.09 7.86 -15.92
C LEU A 84 -0.30 7.37 -17.13
N LYS A 85 -0.72 6.26 -17.72
CA LYS A 85 -0.05 5.72 -18.91
C LYS A 85 -0.10 6.72 -20.04
N LYS A 86 -1.25 7.37 -20.25
CA LYS A 86 -1.44 8.38 -21.28
C LYS A 86 -0.52 9.58 -21.02
N ALA A 87 -0.24 9.91 -19.78
CA ALA A 87 0.66 10.99 -19.40
C ALA A 87 2.13 10.60 -19.45
N GLY A 88 2.45 9.37 -19.86
CA GLY A 88 3.84 8.90 -19.98
C GLY A 88 4.43 8.33 -18.69
N ILE A 89 3.60 8.05 -17.69
CA ILE A 89 4.07 7.49 -16.43
C ILE A 89 4.20 5.97 -16.57
N GLU A 90 5.29 5.43 -16.05
CA GLU A 90 5.57 3.99 -16.11
C GLU A 90 4.71 3.22 -15.11
N LEU A 91 3.84 2.34 -15.62
CA LEU A 91 3.06 1.45 -14.77
C LEU A 91 3.86 0.20 -14.45
N LEU A 92 3.72 -0.32 -13.24
CA LEU A 92 4.42 -1.50 -12.77
C LEU A 92 3.43 -2.61 -12.45
N GLY A 93 3.73 -3.82 -12.93
CA GLY A 93 2.89 -4.98 -12.68
C GLY A 93 1.49 -4.84 -13.27
N GLN A 94 0.56 -5.58 -12.72
CA GLN A 94 -0.84 -5.60 -13.12
C GLN A 94 -1.70 -5.05 -11.98
N ILE A 95 -2.95 -4.73 -12.28
CA ILE A 95 -3.90 -4.40 -11.23
C ILE A 95 -4.16 -5.67 -10.43
N THR A 96 -3.96 -5.59 -9.12
CA THR A 96 -4.26 -6.68 -8.21
C THR A 96 -5.59 -6.37 -7.54
N ARG A 97 -6.51 -7.33 -7.57
CA ARG A 97 -7.83 -7.18 -6.95
C ARG A 97 -7.98 -8.18 -5.83
N LEU A 98 -8.47 -7.69 -4.69
CA LEU A 98 -8.75 -8.51 -3.51
C LEU A 98 -10.24 -8.38 -3.22
N PRO A 99 -11.08 -9.18 -3.90
CA PRO A 99 -12.54 -9.03 -3.82
C PRO A 99 -13.09 -9.15 -2.40
N GLU A 100 -12.52 -10.03 -1.58
CA GLU A 100 -12.97 -10.24 -0.20
C GLU A 100 -12.75 -9.01 0.68
N HIS A 101 -11.83 -8.12 0.26
CA HIS A 101 -11.56 -6.87 0.96
C HIS A 101 -12.11 -5.66 0.21
N LYS A 102 -12.73 -5.88 -0.95
CA LYS A 102 -13.24 -4.83 -1.83
C LYS A 102 -12.15 -3.81 -2.14
N TYR A 103 -10.98 -4.31 -2.47
CA TYR A 103 -9.76 -3.52 -2.61
C TYR A 103 -9.07 -3.88 -3.91
N ALA A 104 -8.49 -2.88 -4.57
CA ALA A 104 -7.66 -3.08 -5.75
C ALA A 104 -6.51 -2.09 -5.71
N TYR A 105 -5.36 -2.50 -6.26
CA TYR A 105 -4.21 -1.62 -6.29
C TYR A 105 -3.32 -1.90 -7.49
N ARG A 106 -2.48 -0.92 -7.80
CA ARG A 106 -1.44 -1.03 -8.81
C ARG A 106 -0.29 -0.10 -8.42
N HIS A 107 0.93 -0.47 -8.78
CA HIS A 107 2.10 0.38 -8.54
C HIS A 107 2.50 1.10 -9.82
N PHE A 108 3.22 2.20 -9.66
CA PHE A 108 3.77 2.96 -10.77
C PHE A 108 5.06 3.64 -10.33
N ARG A 109 5.90 3.99 -11.32
CA ARG A 109 7.13 4.74 -11.05
C ARG A 109 6.89 6.19 -11.44
N ALA A 110 7.00 7.07 -10.47
CA ALA A 110 6.75 8.49 -10.65
C ALA A 110 7.93 9.19 -11.31
N PRO A 111 7.75 10.45 -11.76
CA PRO A 111 8.85 11.24 -12.35
C PRO A 111 10.06 11.40 -11.45
N ASP A 112 9.92 11.29 -10.13
CA ASP A 112 11.04 11.35 -9.20
C ASP A 112 11.82 10.02 -9.13
N GLY A 113 11.43 9.02 -9.93
CA GLY A 113 12.08 7.72 -9.98
C GLY A 113 11.62 6.75 -8.92
N ARG A 114 10.70 7.14 -8.04
CA ARG A 114 10.25 6.32 -6.93
C ARG A 114 8.95 5.59 -7.24
N VAL A 115 8.76 4.48 -6.55
CA VAL A 115 7.55 3.68 -6.68
C VAL A 115 6.48 4.21 -5.73
N TYR A 116 5.29 4.37 -6.27
CA TYR A 116 4.09 4.73 -5.51
C TYR A 116 2.98 3.76 -5.86
N GLY A 117 1.93 3.76 -5.08
CA GLY A 117 0.76 2.94 -5.35
C GLY A 117 -0.47 3.76 -5.68
N LEU A 118 -1.36 3.12 -6.43
CA LEU A 118 -2.75 3.55 -6.55
C LEU A 118 -3.59 2.52 -5.82
N ASN A 119 -4.55 2.94 -5.05
CA ASN A 119 -5.44 2.01 -4.40
C ASN A 119 -6.86 2.53 -4.39
N GLU A 120 -7.80 1.62 -4.62
CA GLU A 120 -9.21 1.90 -4.44
C GLU A 120 -9.74 0.94 -3.41
N GLN A 121 -10.66 1.42 -2.60
CA GLN A 121 -11.31 0.62 -1.60
C GLN A 121 -12.76 1.06 -1.55
N GLU A 122 -13.65 0.10 -1.66
CA GLU A 122 -15.06 0.41 -1.55
C GLU A 122 -15.33 0.93 -0.14
N GLU A 123 -16.01 2.07 -0.08
CA GLU A 123 -16.32 2.71 1.18
C GLU A 123 -17.16 1.79 2.05
N GLN A 124 -16.76 1.63 3.30
CA GLN A 124 -17.50 0.83 4.26
C GLN A 124 -18.61 1.66 4.86
N ARG A 125 -19.71 1.73 4.18
CA ARG A 125 -20.85 2.51 4.61
C ARG A 125 -21.56 1.84 5.76
N GLY A 126 -21.89 2.64 6.77
CA GLY A 126 -22.60 2.14 7.92
C GLY A 126 -21.79 1.28 8.85
N ALA A 127 -20.50 1.22 8.62
CA ALA A 127 -19.59 0.50 9.51
C ALA A 127 -19.25 1.35 10.71
#